data_b47f45629f557675916780c45aaeaf55
#
_entry.id   b47f45629f557675916780c45aaeaf55
#
_cell.length_a   1.000
_cell.length_b   1.000
_cell.length_c   1.000
_cell.angle_alpha   90.00
_cell.angle_beta   90.00
_cell.angle_gamma   90.00
#
_symmetry.space_group_name_H-M   'P 1'
#
loop_
_entity.id
_entity.type
_entity.pdbx_description
1 polymer ?
#
loop_
_entity_poly.entity_id
_entity_poly.type
_entity_poly.pdbx_seq_one_letter_code
_entity_poly.pdbx_strand_id
1 'polypeptide(L)'
;MRREVAWLQAELPDLIARGVITPDAAEALRRHYGTPDDAAAASWGQILLASFGALLVGGGIILILAHNWDGLGRPARAAIAIGVLVLAQALTAFAVARRSSSVAWTEAASAFLVVSVGAAIALVGQTYHVGGSFEGLMQAWLWLVVAVPYLTGSSLASILTWALLLVRVFNMPWHAAPVDPWLVAAAALPFAVVKVRRDPKAWGTALTAIAAALGIFTLGSVSASNGWHGLWAMFDVSLLAAIVGAAAWPPDRDAVEQWRRRLLVPAWLGLIAVGTILTFDDVWRTVTVDERIARQASVMISALVAVACAAFASIVTIRLARAGRHAAATAAAAAILVVILHALSLLDIQLPGWIAFNLWLLVFGVLTVVEGVRSAALGTANLGLLTLGALIAARFFDTDLSFLARGLAFVAFGVGCLAVNVWMMRRARAARSTA
;
A
#
# COMPACT_ATOMS: atom_id res chain seq x y z
N MET A 1 -27.82 2.02 2.58
CA MET A 1 -28.66 1.75 3.77
C MET A 1 -28.04 2.27 5.09
N ARG A 2 -26.79 1.92 5.49
CA ARG A 2 -26.21 2.44 6.77
C ARG A 2 -25.84 3.93 6.76
N ARG A 3 -25.44 4.49 5.61
CA ARG A 3 -25.13 5.92 5.46
C ARG A 3 -26.39 6.79 5.44
N GLU A 4 -27.42 6.28 4.83
CA GLU A 4 -28.73 6.94 4.75
C GLU A 4 -29.39 7.01 6.14
N VAL A 5 -29.29 5.93 6.96
CA VAL A 5 -29.80 5.91 8.34
C VAL A 5 -29.01 6.87 9.24
N ALA A 6 -27.68 6.90 9.13
CA ALA A 6 -26.85 7.84 9.89
C ALA A 6 -27.12 9.29 9.49
N TRP A 7 -27.30 9.56 8.20
CA TRP A 7 -27.70 10.88 7.69
C TRP A 7 -29.08 11.26 8.20
N LEU A 8 -30.07 10.36 8.11
CA LEU A 8 -31.42 10.61 8.61
C LEU A 8 -31.40 10.96 10.09
N GLN A 9 -30.66 10.23 10.92
CA GLN A 9 -30.56 10.50 12.37
C GLN A 9 -29.87 11.83 12.68
N ALA A 10 -28.88 12.23 11.88
CA ALA A 10 -28.25 13.53 12.03
C ALA A 10 -29.18 14.68 11.62
N GLU A 11 -30.13 14.45 10.71
CA GLU A 11 -31.09 15.43 10.23
C GLU A 11 -32.35 15.55 11.12
N LEU A 12 -32.71 14.46 11.86
CA LEU A 12 -33.90 14.46 12.69
C LEU A 12 -34.03 15.64 13.66
N PRO A 13 -32.96 16.12 14.34
CA PRO A 13 -33.06 17.27 15.25
C PRO A 13 -33.45 18.57 14.53
N ASP A 14 -32.91 18.79 13.33
CA ASP A 14 -33.19 19.96 12.52
C ASP A 14 -34.60 19.93 11.94
N LEU A 15 -35.06 18.76 11.52
CA LEU A 15 -36.45 18.54 11.04
C LEU A 15 -37.49 18.77 12.17
N ILE A 16 -37.17 18.40 13.42
CA ILE A 16 -37.99 18.69 14.57
C ILE A 16 -37.99 20.21 14.85
N ALA A 17 -36.82 20.85 14.84
CA ALA A 17 -36.70 22.29 15.10
C ALA A 17 -37.46 23.14 14.09
N ARG A 18 -37.51 22.68 12.82
CA ARG A 18 -38.25 23.34 11.74
C ARG A 18 -39.76 22.97 11.71
N GLY A 19 -40.22 22.11 12.60
CA GLY A 19 -41.61 21.67 12.64
C GLY A 19 -42.05 20.77 11.47
N VAL A 20 -41.11 20.22 10.71
CA VAL A 20 -41.40 19.32 9.58
C VAL A 20 -41.90 17.96 10.06
N ILE A 21 -41.39 17.47 11.20
CA ILE A 21 -41.83 16.24 11.85
C ILE A 21 -42.07 16.47 13.35
N THR A 22 -42.97 15.70 13.94
CA THR A 22 -43.21 15.72 15.38
C THR A 22 -42.13 14.92 16.12
N PRO A 23 -41.83 15.24 17.38
CA PRO A 23 -40.91 14.46 18.23
C PRO A 23 -41.26 12.98 18.28
N ASP A 24 -42.54 12.63 18.35
CA ASP A 24 -43.02 11.24 18.35
C ASP A 24 -42.75 10.51 17.04
N ALA A 25 -42.91 11.19 15.89
CA ALA A 25 -42.56 10.65 14.60
C ALA A 25 -41.04 10.41 14.46
N ALA A 26 -40.22 11.32 14.98
CA ALA A 26 -38.79 11.15 15.01
C ALA A 26 -38.37 9.96 15.87
N GLU A 27 -39.02 9.75 17.00
CA GLU A 27 -38.78 8.61 17.90
C GLU A 27 -39.21 7.28 17.25
N ALA A 28 -40.35 7.28 16.54
CA ALA A 28 -40.80 6.13 15.76
C ALA A 28 -39.80 5.76 14.65
N LEU A 29 -39.22 6.76 13.96
CA LEU A 29 -38.18 6.57 12.96
C LEU A 29 -36.89 6.01 13.58
N ARG A 30 -36.45 6.52 14.75
CA ARG A 30 -35.29 5.98 15.49
C ARG A 30 -35.52 4.52 15.90
N ARG A 31 -36.71 4.17 16.39
CA ARG A 31 -37.04 2.78 16.75
C ARG A 31 -37.10 1.86 15.54
N HIS A 32 -37.59 2.35 14.39
CA HIS A 32 -37.71 1.54 13.17
C HIS A 32 -36.38 1.27 12.49
N TYR A 33 -35.50 2.28 12.41
CA TYR A 33 -34.21 2.18 11.71
C TYR A 33 -33.04 1.84 12.64
N GLY A 34 -33.22 1.87 13.96
CA GLY A 34 -32.17 1.65 14.97
C GLY A 34 -31.14 2.78 15.05
N THR A 35 -30.27 2.74 16.05
CA THR A 35 -29.13 3.64 16.10
C THR A 35 -27.95 3.05 15.34
N PRO A 36 -27.18 3.83 14.57
CA PRO A 36 -26.02 3.32 13.80
C PRO A 36 -24.96 2.67 14.69
N ASP A 37 -24.79 3.16 15.93
CA ASP A 37 -23.76 2.69 16.86
C ASP A 37 -24.09 1.33 17.46
N ASP A 38 -25.34 1.07 17.82
CA ASP A 38 -25.78 -0.21 18.40
C ASP A 38 -25.67 -1.34 17.36
N ALA A 39 -26.07 -1.08 16.12
CA ALA A 39 -25.97 -2.06 15.03
C ALA A 39 -24.52 -2.30 14.58
N ALA A 40 -23.65 -1.30 14.68
CA ALA A 40 -22.24 -1.44 14.35
C ALA A 40 -21.48 -2.22 15.44
N ALA A 41 -21.70 -1.93 16.70
CA ALA A 41 -21.06 -2.62 17.82
C ALA A 41 -21.46 -4.10 17.89
N ALA A 42 -22.77 -4.41 17.75
CA ALA A 42 -23.25 -5.80 17.70
C ALA A 42 -22.69 -6.56 16.49
N SER A 43 -22.57 -5.93 15.33
CA SER A 43 -22.03 -6.58 14.13
C SER A 43 -20.53 -6.88 14.20
N TRP A 44 -19.74 -6.00 14.82
CA TRP A 44 -18.30 -6.22 15.01
C TRP A 44 -18.03 -7.33 16.03
N GLY A 45 -18.74 -7.36 17.16
CA GLY A 45 -18.65 -8.44 18.14
C GLY A 45 -19.02 -9.80 17.53
N GLN A 46 -20.06 -9.87 16.72
CA GLN A 46 -20.47 -11.10 16.02
C GLN A 46 -19.43 -11.54 14.98
N ILE A 47 -18.84 -10.60 14.22
CA ILE A 47 -17.79 -10.91 13.24
C ILE A 47 -16.55 -11.44 13.96
N LEU A 48 -16.11 -10.80 15.05
CA LEU A 48 -14.97 -11.24 15.85
C LEU A 48 -15.20 -12.63 16.44
N LEU A 49 -16.37 -12.86 17.05
CA LEU A 49 -16.71 -14.16 17.64
C LEU A 49 -16.78 -15.27 16.59
N ALA A 50 -17.43 -14.99 15.45
CA ALA A 50 -17.50 -15.95 14.32
C ALA A 50 -16.13 -16.23 13.73
N SER A 51 -15.28 -15.22 13.56
CA SER A 51 -13.90 -15.37 13.06
C SER A 51 -13.05 -16.18 14.03
N PHE A 52 -13.15 -15.90 15.33
CA PHE A 52 -12.43 -16.63 16.35
C PHE A 52 -12.90 -18.09 16.44
N GLY A 53 -14.22 -18.33 16.40
CA GLY A 53 -14.78 -19.68 16.33
C GLY A 53 -14.33 -20.47 15.10
N ALA A 54 -14.32 -19.84 13.93
CA ALA A 54 -13.83 -20.45 12.69
C ALA A 54 -12.33 -20.79 12.76
N LEU A 55 -11.52 -19.90 13.33
CA LEU A 55 -10.08 -20.15 13.55
C LEU A 55 -9.83 -21.32 14.52
N LEU A 56 -10.60 -21.40 15.62
CA LEU A 56 -10.48 -22.50 16.58
C LEU A 56 -10.88 -23.85 15.96
N VAL A 57 -12.00 -23.89 15.23
CA VAL A 57 -12.46 -25.12 14.55
C VAL A 57 -11.48 -25.51 13.46
N GLY A 58 -11.05 -24.56 12.61
CA GLY A 58 -10.08 -24.80 11.54
C GLY A 58 -8.73 -25.27 12.09
N GLY A 59 -8.21 -24.62 13.12
CA GLY A 59 -6.98 -24.99 13.81
C GLY A 59 -7.08 -26.38 14.46
N GLY A 60 -8.21 -26.70 15.10
CA GLY A 60 -8.48 -28.01 15.68
C GLY A 60 -8.48 -29.15 14.63
N ILE A 61 -9.12 -28.93 13.48
CA ILE A 61 -9.11 -29.88 12.36
C ILE A 61 -7.69 -30.08 11.83
N ILE A 62 -6.91 -28.99 11.68
CA ILE A 62 -5.51 -29.08 11.23
C ILE A 62 -4.68 -29.88 12.22
N LEU A 63 -4.83 -29.66 13.54
CA LEU A 63 -4.10 -30.41 14.58
C LEU A 63 -4.45 -31.89 14.58
N ILE A 64 -5.73 -32.26 14.43
CA ILE A 64 -6.15 -33.66 14.34
C ILE A 64 -5.56 -34.35 13.10
N LEU A 65 -5.61 -33.67 11.95
CA LEU A 65 -5.02 -34.17 10.71
C LEU A 65 -3.49 -34.31 10.82
N ALA A 66 -2.82 -33.32 11.39
CA ALA A 66 -1.37 -33.37 11.58
C ALA A 66 -0.93 -34.48 12.53
N HIS A 67 -1.67 -34.73 13.61
CA HIS A 67 -1.38 -35.82 14.56
C HIS A 67 -1.48 -37.17 13.91
N ASN A 68 -2.45 -37.38 13.03
CA ASN A 68 -2.67 -38.69 12.37
C ASN A 68 -2.00 -38.79 10.99
N TRP A 69 -1.24 -37.74 10.57
CA TRP A 69 -0.72 -37.63 9.22
C TRP A 69 0.19 -38.79 8.84
N ASP A 70 1.07 -39.20 9.75
CA ASP A 70 2.03 -40.28 9.50
C ASP A 70 1.38 -41.67 9.43
N GLY A 71 0.24 -41.87 10.08
CA GLY A 71 -0.57 -43.10 9.99
C GLY A 71 -1.35 -43.23 8.67
N LEU A 72 -1.50 -42.15 7.89
CA LEU A 72 -2.21 -42.14 6.62
C LEU A 72 -1.31 -42.68 5.49
N GLY A 73 -1.79 -43.62 4.69
CA GLY A 73 -1.12 -44.05 3.46
C GLY A 73 -1.06 -42.89 2.42
N ARG A 74 -0.06 -42.94 1.50
CA ARG A 74 0.13 -41.93 0.45
C ARG A 74 -1.14 -41.60 -0.34
N PRO A 75 -1.97 -42.60 -0.79
CA PRO A 75 -3.20 -42.31 -1.51
C PRO A 75 -4.23 -41.52 -0.67
N ALA A 76 -4.33 -41.84 0.63
CA ALA A 76 -5.25 -41.12 1.53
C ALA A 76 -4.82 -39.67 1.74
N ARG A 77 -3.53 -39.38 1.93
CA ARG A 77 -2.99 -38.03 2.02
C ARG A 77 -3.28 -37.21 0.75
N ALA A 78 -3.04 -37.80 -0.42
CA ALA A 78 -3.33 -37.16 -1.70
C ALA A 78 -4.83 -36.94 -1.90
N ALA A 79 -5.68 -37.90 -1.53
CA ALA A 79 -7.13 -37.77 -1.61
C ALA A 79 -7.65 -36.63 -0.74
N ILE A 80 -7.12 -36.44 0.46
CA ILE A 80 -7.46 -35.33 1.35
C ILE A 80 -7.05 -33.98 0.70
N ALA A 81 -5.81 -33.87 0.21
CA ALA A 81 -5.32 -32.63 -0.42
C ALA A 81 -6.15 -32.23 -1.66
N ILE A 82 -6.44 -33.19 -2.53
CA ILE A 82 -7.25 -32.98 -3.73
C ILE A 82 -8.71 -32.76 -3.35
N GLY A 83 -9.25 -33.47 -2.36
CA GLY A 83 -10.63 -33.31 -1.88
C GLY A 83 -10.90 -31.91 -1.35
N VAL A 84 -9.97 -31.32 -0.57
CA VAL A 84 -10.08 -29.93 -0.10
C VAL A 84 -10.05 -28.94 -1.27
N LEU A 85 -9.20 -29.16 -2.28
CA LEU A 85 -9.15 -28.34 -3.47
C LEU A 85 -10.46 -28.41 -4.28
N VAL A 86 -10.98 -29.62 -4.49
CA VAL A 86 -12.28 -29.83 -5.21
C VAL A 86 -13.43 -29.20 -4.44
N LEU A 87 -13.44 -29.31 -3.11
CA LEU A 87 -14.42 -28.62 -2.26
C LEU A 87 -14.33 -27.11 -2.42
N ALA A 88 -13.11 -26.54 -2.40
CA ALA A 88 -12.91 -25.11 -2.58
C ALA A 88 -13.38 -24.63 -3.96
N GLN A 89 -13.12 -25.40 -5.01
CA GLN A 89 -13.62 -25.11 -6.36
C GLN A 89 -15.15 -25.18 -6.42
N ALA A 90 -15.77 -26.19 -5.82
CA ALA A 90 -17.23 -26.36 -5.79
C ALA A 90 -17.89 -25.20 -5.01
N LEU A 91 -17.35 -24.81 -3.86
CA LEU A 91 -17.82 -23.67 -3.07
C LEU A 91 -17.69 -22.36 -3.83
N THR A 92 -16.59 -22.16 -4.54
CA THR A 92 -16.37 -20.95 -5.36
C THR A 92 -17.34 -20.91 -6.54
N ALA A 93 -17.54 -22.03 -7.24
CA ALA A 93 -18.51 -22.13 -8.31
C ALA A 93 -19.96 -21.90 -7.80
N PHE A 94 -20.31 -22.45 -6.66
CA PHE A 94 -21.59 -22.20 -5.99
C PHE A 94 -21.76 -20.72 -5.62
N ALA A 95 -20.74 -20.11 -5.03
CA ALA A 95 -20.77 -18.70 -4.64
C ALA A 95 -21.01 -17.79 -5.87
N VAL A 96 -20.28 -18.03 -6.95
CA VAL A 96 -20.42 -17.25 -8.20
C VAL A 96 -21.77 -17.49 -8.87
N ALA A 97 -22.25 -18.75 -8.95
CA ALA A 97 -23.47 -19.09 -9.67
C ALA A 97 -24.76 -18.79 -8.90
N ARG A 98 -24.78 -18.98 -7.59
CA ARG A 98 -25.99 -18.94 -6.75
C ARG A 98 -26.00 -17.85 -5.68
N ARG A 99 -24.85 -17.27 -5.35
CA ARG A 99 -24.68 -16.29 -4.27
C ARG A 99 -23.91 -15.05 -4.72
N SER A 100 -23.92 -14.73 -6.00
CA SER A 100 -23.18 -13.61 -6.59
C SER A 100 -23.52 -12.25 -5.99
N SER A 101 -24.71 -12.07 -5.42
CA SER A 101 -25.12 -10.86 -4.69
C SER A 101 -24.48 -10.75 -3.30
N SER A 102 -23.93 -11.84 -2.74
CA SER A 102 -23.32 -11.86 -1.42
C SER A 102 -21.81 -11.71 -1.53
N VAL A 103 -21.30 -10.50 -1.27
CA VAL A 103 -19.86 -10.22 -1.26
C VAL A 103 -19.11 -11.15 -0.30
N ALA A 104 -19.67 -11.43 0.89
CA ALA A 104 -19.03 -12.28 1.89
C ALA A 104 -18.81 -13.72 1.36
N TRP A 105 -19.80 -14.31 0.68
CA TRP A 105 -19.65 -15.64 0.10
C TRP A 105 -18.60 -15.68 -1.01
N THR A 106 -18.64 -14.71 -1.90
CA THR A 106 -17.68 -14.64 -3.02
C THR A 106 -16.26 -14.42 -2.53
N GLU A 107 -16.06 -13.49 -1.59
CA GLU A 107 -14.72 -13.21 -1.03
C GLU A 107 -14.17 -14.40 -0.25
N ALA A 108 -14.98 -15.03 0.63
CA ALA A 108 -14.53 -16.17 1.45
C ALA A 108 -14.21 -17.41 0.60
N ALA A 109 -15.10 -17.78 -0.34
CA ALA A 109 -14.89 -18.95 -1.19
C ALA A 109 -13.66 -18.76 -2.10
N SER A 110 -13.47 -17.56 -2.66
CA SER A 110 -12.32 -17.25 -3.51
C SER A 110 -11.00 -17.28 -2.73
N ALA A 111 -10.99 -16.75 -1.52
CA ALA A 111 -9.81 -16.80 -0.64
C ALA A 111 -9.49 -18.25 -0.26
N PHE A 112 -10.49 -19.05 0.08
CA PHE A 112 -10.32 -20.47 0.37
C PHE A 112 -9.76 -21.22 -0.83
N LEU A 113 -10.21 -20.92 -2.05
CA LEU A 113 -9.67 -21.51 -3.28
C LEU A 113 -8.19 -21.15 -3.46
N VAL A 114 -7.82 -19.87 -3.32
CA VAL A 114 -6.42 -19.44 -3.44
C VAL A 114 -5.51 -20.20 -2.49
N VAL A 115 -5.90 -20.34 -1.22
CA VAL A 115 -5.11 -21.05 -0.22
C VAL A 115 -5.08 -22.56 -0.50
N SER A 116 -6.22 -23.15 -0.89
CA SER A 116 -6.34 -24.59 -1.16
C SER A 116 -5.47 -25.04 -2.33
N VAL A 117 -5.27 -24.20 -3.35
CA VAL A 117 -4.34 -24.51 -4.46
C VAL A 117 -2.93 -24.71 -3.94
N GLY A 118 -2.42 -23.78 -3.14
CA GLY A 118 -1.06 -23.89 -2.58
C GLY A 118 -0.92 -25.09 -1.62
N ALA A 119 -1.92 -25.32 -0.77
CA ALA A 119 -1.95 -26.47 0.12
C ALA A 119 -1.93 -27.78 -0.65
N ALA A 120 -2.71 -27.90 -1.73
CA ALA A 120 -2.74 -29.11 -2.57
C ALA A 120 -1.38 -29.38 -3.23
N ILE A 121 -0.74 -28.34 -3.81
CA ILE A 121 0.59 -28.47 -4.42
C ILE A 121 1.61 -28.94 -3.37
N ALA A 122 1.63 -28.28 -2.19
CA ALA A 122 2.58 -28.60 -1.13
C ALA A 122 2.39 -30.02 -0.58
N LEU A 123 1.13 -30.41 -0.25
CA LEU A 123 0.82 -31.71 0.34
C LEU A 123 1.05 -32.85 -0.64
N VAL A 124 0.69 -32.70 -1.90
CA VAL A 124 0.95 -33.71 -2.93
C VAL A 124 2.46 -33.82 -3.17
N GLY A 125 3.16 -32.69 -3.30
CA GLY A 125 4.62 -32.67 -3.45
C GLY A 125 5.35 -33.37 -2.32
N GLN A 126 4.96 -33.14 -1.06
CA GLN A 126 5.51 -33.81 0.13
C GLN A 126 5.17 -35.32 0.14
N THR A 127 3.92 -35.68 -0.19
CA THR A 127 3.46 -37.06 -0.14
C THR A 127 4.19 -37.95 -1.12
N TYR A 128 4.44 -37.47 -2.33
CA TYR A 128 5.09 -38.22 -3.40
C TYR A 128 6.58 -37.93 -3.55
N HIS A 129 7.13 -37.09 -2.67
CA HIS A 129 8.54 -36.68 -2.72
C HIS A 129 8.91 -36.11 -4.08
N VAL A 130 7.99 -35.32 -4.67
CA VAL A 130 8.24 -34.62 -5.93
C VAL A 130 9.32 -33.59 -5.66
N GLY A 131 10.49 -33.79 -6.27
CA GLY A 131 11.59 -32.85 -6.17
C GLY A 131 11.16 -31.48 -6.67
N GLY A 132 11.55 -30.42 -5.96
CA GLY A 132 11.23 -29.05 -6.35
C GLY A 132 11.76 -28.06 -5.32
N SER A 133 11.97 -26.82 -5.75
CA SER A 133 12.34 -25.72 -4.88
C SER A 133 11.08 -25.01 -4.34
N PHE A 134 11.22 -24.31 -3.21
CA PHE A 134 10.18 -23.41 -2.70
C PHE A 134 9.79 -22.36 -3.75
N GLU A 135 10.75 -21.93 -4.54
CA GLU A 135 10.58 -21.02 -5.65
C GLU A 135 9.63 -21.58 -6.73
N GLY A 136 9.84 -22.83 -7.17
CA GLY A 136 8.97 -23.50 -8.14
C GLY A 136 7.54 -23.71 -7.60
N LEU A 137 7.39 -23.99 -6.30
CA LEU A 137 6.10 -24.08 -5.64
C LEU A 137 5.37 -22.73 -5.69
N MET A 138 6.04 -21.62 -5.33
CA MET A 138 5.46 -20.28 -5.36
C MET A 138 5.08 -19.87 -6.78
N GLN A 139 5.91 -20.17 -7.76
CA GLN A 139 5.65 -19.88 -9.16
C GLN A 139 4.41 -20.62 -9.69
N ALA A 140 4.33 -21.94 -9.44
CA ALA A 140 3.17 -22.74 -9.82
C ALA A 140 1.88 -22.23 -9.15
N TRP A 141 1.96 -21.92 -7.85
CA TRP A 141 0.83 -21.39 -7.10
C TRP A 141 0.34 -20.07 -7.67
N LEU A 142 1.22 -19.10 -7.90
CA LEU A 142 0.89 -17.80 -8.48
C LEU A 142 0.20 -17.92 -9.84
N TRP A 143 0.74 -18.75 -10.75
CA TRP A 143 0.14 -18.92 -12.08
C TRP A 143 -1.25 -19.56 -12.04
N LEU A 144 -1.50 -20.47 -11.11
CA LEU A 144 -2.80 -21.11 -10.95
C LEU A 144 -3.85 -20.16 -10.33
N VAL A 145 -3.44 -19.24 -9.46
CA VAL A 145 -4.39 -18.37 -8.74
C VAL A 145 -4.59 -16.99 -9.37
N VAL A 146 -3.71 -16.53 -10.27
CA VAL A 146 -3.81 -15.20 -10.88
C VAL A 146 -5.11 -14.97 -11.64
N ALA A 147 -5.75 -16.02 -12.13
CA ALA A 147 -7.04 -15.96 -12.82
C ALA A 147 -8.25 -15.87 -11.86
N VAL A 148 -8.10 -16.31 -10.58
CA VAL A 148 -9.23 -16.38 -9.63
C VAL A 148 -9.91 -15.02 -9.41
N PRO A 149 -9.19 -13.89 -9.21
CA PRO A 149 -9.83 -12.58 -9.10
C PRO A 149 -10.72 -12.22 -10.28
N TYR A 150 -10.30 -12.54 -11.50
CA TYR A 150 -11.07 -12.25 -12.72
C TYR A 150 -12.35 -13.08 -12.82
N LEU A 151 -12.28 -14.35 -12.45
CA LEU A 151 -13.41 -15.27 -12.51
C LEU A 151 -14.47 -14.96 -11.45
N THR A 152 -14.05 -14.48 -10.29
CA THR A 152 -14.93 -14.30 -9.13
C THR A 152 -15.26 -12.84 -8.82
N GLY A 153 -14.50 -11.87 -9.35
CA GLY A 153 -14.59 -10.47 -8.97
C GLY A 153 -14.08 -10.18 -7.55
N SER A 154 -13.42 -11.15 -6.88
CA SER A 154 -13.01 -11.05 -5.49
C SER A 154 -11.80 -10.14 -5.29
N SER A 155 -11.95 -9.18 -4.36
CA SER A 155 -10.85 -8.33 -3.90
C SER A 155 -9.85 -9.10 -3.05
N LEU A 156 -10.35 -10.01 -2.19
CA LEU A 156 -9.50 -10.75 -1.28
C LEU A 156 -8.61 -11.75 -2.03
N ALA A 157 -9.14 -12.42 -3.06
CA ALA A 157 -8.32 -13.26 -3.93
C ALA A 157 -7.20 -12.47 -4.61
N SER A 158 -7.48 -11.23 -5.07
CA SER A 158 -6.47 -10.35 -5.65
C SER A 158 -5.40 -9.94 -4.62
N ILE A 159 -5.83 -9.55 -3.41
CA ILE A 159 -4.90 -9.19 -2.31
C ILE A 159 -3.99 -10.37 -1.97
N LEU A 160 -4.54 -11.58 -1.87
CA LEU A 160 -3.77 -12.79 -1.61
C LEU A 160 -2.78 -13.11 -2.76
N THR A 161 -3.18 -12.90 -4.01
CA THR A 161 -2.27 -13.05 -5.16
C THR A 161 -1.09 -12.08 -5.08
N TRP A 162 -1.33 -10.81 -4.74
CA TRP A 162 -0.26 -9.84 -4.52
C TRP A 162 0.59 -10.17 -3.30
N ALA A 163 0.00 -10.68 -2.21
CA ALA A 163 0.75 -11.14 -1.03
C ALA A 163 1.66 -12.33 -1.35
N LEU A 164 1.18 -13.30 -2.13
CA LEU A 164 2.00 -14.41 -2.62
C LEU A 164 3.15 -13.93 -3.52
N LEU A 165 2.88 -12.94 -4.37
CA LEU A 165 3.93 -12.32 -5.17
C LEU A 165 5.01 -11.66 -4.30
N LEU A 166 4.63 -10.97 -3.22
CA LEU A 166 5.57 -10.43 -2.25
C LEU A 166 6.42 -11.53 -1.61
N VAL A 167 5.79 -12.63 -1.17
CA VAL A 167 6.53 -13.80 -0.62
C VAL A 167 7.52 -14.34 -1.65
N ARG A 168 7.12 -14.45 -2.92
CA ARG A 168 8.00 -14.88 -4.01
C ARG A 168 9.18 -13.93 -4.21
N VAL A 169 8.94 -12.63 -4.18
CA VAL A 169 9.95 -11.58 -4.37
C VAL A 169 10.98 -11.58 -3.22
N PHE A 170 10.53 -11.67 -1.96
CA PHE A 170 11.42 -11.72 -0.80
C PHE A 170 12.25 -13.01 -0.71
N ASN A 171 11.83 -14.07 -1.39
CA ASN A 171 12.57 -15.31 -1.47
C ASN A 171 13.37 -15.46 -2.77
N MET A 172 13.61 -14.37 -3.51
CA MET A 172 14.51 -14.38 -4.66
C MET A 172 15.97 -14.52 -4.22
N PRO A 173 16.75 -15.34 -4.91
CA PRO A 173 18.20 -15.36 -4.71
C PRO A 173 18.81 -13.98 -5.02
N TRP A 174 19.75 -13.54 -4.19
CA TRP A 174 20.41 -12.21 -4.32
C TRP A 174 21.10 -11.94 -5.66
N HIS A 175 21.36 -12.99 -6.45
CA HIS A 175 22.05 -12.91 -7.72
C HIS A 175 21.16 -13.31 -8.90
N ALA A 176 19.86 -13.46 -8.69
CA ALA A 176 18.92 -13.80 -9.73
C ALA A 176 17.83 -12.72 -9.81
N ALA A 177 17.53 -12.32 -11.02
CA ALA A 177 16.44 -11.39 -11.28
C ALA A 177 15.48 -12.02 -12.32
N PRO A 178 14.71 -13.06 -11.91
CA PRO A 178 13.81 -13.77 -12.80
C PRO A 178 12.70 -12.85 -13.31
N VAL A 179 12.26 -13.09 -14.55
CA VAL A 179 11.20 -12.29 -15.19
C VAL A 179 9.79 -12.72 -14.80
N ASP A 180 9.64 -13.95 -14.31
CA ASP A 180 8.34 -14.52 -13.99
C ASP A 180 7.48 -13.69 -12.99
N PRO A 181 8.00 -13.07 -11.91
CA PRO A 181 7.20 -12.22 -11.06
C PRO A 181 6.65 -10.99 -11.78
N TRP A 182 7.38 -10.43 -12.76
CA TRP A 182 6.90 -9.33 -13.58
C TRP A 182 5.75 -9.76 -14.50
N LEU A 183 5.80 -10.96 -15.03
CA LEU A 183 4.71 -11.51 -15.85
C LEU A 183 3.45 -11.75 -14.99
N VAL A 184 3.61 -12.27 -13.78
CA VAL A 184 2.49 -12.42 -12.82
C VAL A 184 1.94 -11.04 -12.43
N ALA A 185 2.79 -10.06 -12.14
CA ALA A 185 2.36 -8.69 -11.84
C ALA A 185 1.60 -8.07 -13.02
N ALA A 186 2.10 -8.24 -14.24
CA ALA A 186 1.43 -7.78 -15.47
C ALA A 186 0.06 -8.45 -15.66
N ALA A 187 -0.05 -9.75 -15.34
CA ALA A 187 -1.33 -10.46 -15.39
C ALA A 187 -2.30 -10.05 -14.27
N ALA A 188 -1.82 -9.71 -13.06
CA ALA A 188 -2.65 -9.34 -11.92
C ALA A 188 -3.10 -7.85 -11.92
N LEU A 189 -2.27 -6.96 -12.49
CA LEU A 189 -2.50 -5.51 -12.46
C LEU A 189 -3.80 -5.06 -13.14
N PRO A 190 -4.19 -5.57 -14.34
CA PRO A 190 -5.41 -5.13 -15.01
C PRO A 190 -6.67 -5.32 -14.16
N PHE A 191 -6.73 -6.38 -13.34
CA PHE A 191 -7.84 -6.57 -12.41
C PHE A 191 -7.95 -5.40 -11.41
N ALA A 192 -6.85 -5.01 -10.78
CA ALA A 192 -6.82 -3.89 -9.84
C ALA A 192 -7.26 -2.58 -10.53
N VAL A 193 -6.75 -2.31 -11.75
CA VAL A 193 -7.11 -1.12 -12.53
C VAL A 193 -8.60 -1.10 -12.90
N VAL A 194 -9.16 -2.22 -13.37
CA VAL A 194 -10.59 -2.33 -13.70
C VAL A 194 -11.46 -2.15 -12.46
N LYS A 195 -11.07 -2.73 -11.33
CA LYS A 195 -11.78 -2.60 -10.06
C LYS A 195 -11.80 -1.13 -9.59
N VAL A 196 -10.67 -0.43 -9.67
CA VAL A 196 -10.57 1.01 -9.36
C VAL A 196 -11.51 1.85 -10.24
N ARG A 197 -11.60 1.52 -11.52
CA ARG A 197 -12.48 2.26 -12.45
C ARG A 197 -13.96 2.00 -12.23
N ARG A 198 -14.33 0.75 -11.87
CA ARG A 198 -15.75 0.34 -11.72
C ARG A 198 -16.33 0.71 -10.36
N ASP A 199 -15.59 0.51 -9.30
CA ASP A 199 -16.05 0.76 -7.93
C ASP A 199 -14.95 1.41 -7.06
N PRO A 200 -14.65 2.71 -7.28
CA PRO A 200 -13.59 3.42 -6.59
C PRO A 200 -13.86 3.63 -5.10
N LYS A 201 -15.12 3.50 -4.64
CA LYS A 201 -15.50 3.78 -3.24
C LYS A 201 -15.41 2.57 -2.32
N ALA A 202 -15.36 1.36 -2.87
CA ALA A 202 -15.33 0.14 -2.07
C ALA A 202 -13.99 -0.04 -1.34
N TRP A 203 -14.06 -0.47 -0.09
CA TRP A 203 -12.87 -0.76 0.71
C TRP A 203 -12.01 -1.88 0.10
N GLY A 204 -12.65 -2.93 -0.43
CA GLY A 204 -11.94 -4.02 -1.11
C GLY A 204 -11.13 -3.52 -2.31
N THR A 205 -11.66 -2.56 -3.07
CA THR A 205 -10.95 -1.91 -4.17
C THR A 205 -9.73 -1.13 -3.68
N ALA A 206 -9.87 -0.39 -2.57
CA ALA A 206 -8.74 0.33 -1.98
C ALA A 206 -7.62 -0.61 -1.55
N LEU A 207 -7.96 -1.68 -0.84
CA LEU A 207 -6.98 -2.68 -0.40
C LEU A 207 -6.32 -3.41 -1.58
N THR A 208 -7.07 -3.74 -2.62
CA THR A 208 -6.53 -4.33 -3.86
C THR A 208 -5.52 -3.40 -4.53
N ALA A 209 -5.84 -2.10 -4.63
CA ALA A 209 -4.92 -1.13 -5.24
C ALA A 209 -3.66 -0.90 -4.38
N ILE A 210 -3.79 -0.87 -3.06
CA ILE A 210 -2.64 -0.77 -2.13
C ILE A 210 -1.76 -2.02 -2.27
N ALA A 211 -2.35 -3.22 -2.30
CA ALA A 211 -1.62 -4.47 -2.46
C ALA A 211 -0.88 -4.52 -3.81
N ALA A 212 -1.52 -4.08 -4.90
CA ALA A 212 -0.90 -3.98 -6.22
C ALA A 212 0.24 -2.96 -6.25
N ALA A 213 0.04 -1.78 -5.67
CA ALA A 213 1.07 -0.75 -5.59
C ALA A 213 2.28 -1.23 -4.77
N LEU A 214 2.04 -1.86 -3.61
CA LEU A 214 3.10 -2.43 -2.77
C LEU A 214 3.83 -3.57 -3.50
N GLY A 215 3.09 -4.44 -4.19
CA GLY A 215 3.68 -5.55 -4.96
C GLY A 215 4.59 -5.07 -6.08
N ILE A 216 4.15 -4.08 -6.86
CA ILE A 216 4.96 -3.49 -7.94
C ILE A 216 6.16 -2.75 -7.37
N PHE A 217 5.97 -1.96 -6.31
CA PHE A 217 7.05 -1.24 -5.64
C PHE A 217 8.15 -2.21 -5.17
N THR A 218 7.78 -3.23 -4.40
CA THR A 218 8.75 -4.21 -3.87
C THR A 218 9.41 -5.02 -4.98
N LEU A 219 8.63 -5.46 -5.98
CA LEU A 219 9.17 -6.21 -7.12
C LEU A 219 10.20 -5.37 -7.90
N GLY A 220 9.88 -4.12 -8.15
CA GLY A 220 10.77 -3.21 -8.88
C GLY A 220 12.04 -2.90 -8.10
N SER A 221 11.90 -2.60 -6.80
CA SER A 221 13.03 -2.30 -5.91
C SER A 221 13.99 -3.50 -5.80
N VAL A 222 13.47 -4.70 -5.52
CA VAL A 222 14.29 -5.92 -5.42
C VAL A 222 14.93 -6.29 -6.76
N SER A 223 14.18 -6.21 -7.87
CA SER A 223 14.74 -6.48 -9.20
C SER A 223 15.82 -5.48 -9.59
N ALA A 224 15.64 -4.21 -9.24
CA ALA A 224 16.60 -3.16 -9.49
C ALA A 224 17.88 -3.33 -8.66
N SER A 225 17.75 -3.67 -7.37
CA SER A 225 18.88 -3.85 -6.45
C SER A 225 19.79 -5.02 -6.85
N ASN A 226 19.23 -6.06 -7.44
CA ASN A 226 19.98 -7.26 -7.86
C ASN A 226 20.94 -7.00 -9.02
N GLY A 227 20.65 -6.02 -9.89
CA GLY A 227 21.44 -5.79 -11.10
C GLY A 227 22.37 -4.58 -11.05
N TRP A 228 21.91 -3.54 -10.40
CA TRP A 228 22.63 -2.27 -10.28
C TRP A 228 22.32 -1.65 -8.94
N HIS A 229 23.28 -1.61 -8.06
CA HIS A 229 23.06 -1.19 -6.67
C HIS A 229 22.46 0.22 -6.49
N GLY A 230 22.57 1.11 -7.47
CA GLY A 230 21.91 2.43 -7.44
C GLY A 230 20.52 2.46 -8.08
N LEU A 231 20.16 1.48 -8.90
CA LEU A 231 18.91 1.50 -9.68
C LEU A 231 17.66 1.39 -8.80
N TRP A 232 17.73 0.72 -7.66
CA TRP A 232 16.63 0.65 -6.70
C TRP A 232 16.20 2.04 -6.23
N ALA A 233 17.16 2.92 -5.91
CA ALA A 233 16.88 4.28 -5.49
C ALA A 233 16.21 5.09 -6.61
N MET A 234 16.69 4.95 -7.84
CA MET A 234 16.08 5.57 -9.02
C MET A 234 14.65 5.06 -9.24
N PHE A 235 14.42 3.75 -9.10
CA PHE A 235 13.11 3.14 -9.23
C PHE A 235 12.14 3.63 -8.16
N ASP A 236 12.52 3.51 -6.88
CA ASP A 236 11.67 3.81 -5.73
C ASP A 236 11.28 5.30 -5.70
N VAL A 237 12.27 6.17 -5.83
CA VAL A 237 12.03 7.62 -5.82
C VAL A 237 11.18 8.03 -7.01
N SER A 238 11.46 7.51 -8.22
CA SER A 238 10.71 7.88 -9.43
C SER A 238 9.27 7.40 -9.37
N LEU A 239 9.02 6.17 -8.90
CA LEU A 239 7.67 5.63 -8.78
C LEU A 239 6.87 6.40 -7.72
N LEU A 240 7.45 6.62 -6.54
CA LEU A 240 6.77 7.35 -5.45
C LEU A 240 6.51 8.81 -5.85
N ALA A 241 7.46 9.47 -6.48
CA ALA A 241 7.30 10.83 -7.00
C ALA A 241 6.21 10.91 -8.08
N ALA A 242 6.12 9.91 -8.96
CA ALA A 242 5.07 9.82 -9.96
C ALA A 242 3.68 9.65 -9.31
N ILE A 243 3.56 8.80 -8.29
CA ILE A 243 2.31 8.60 -7.54
C ILE A 243 1.90 9.90 -6.82
N VAL A 244 2.85 10.58 -6.15
CA VAL A 244 2.59 11.88 -5.51
C VAL A 244 2.15 12.90 -6.55
N GLY A 245 2.84 12.98 -7.67
CA GLY A 245 2.50 13.87 -8.78
C GLY A 245 1.10 13.60 -9.34
N ALA A 246 0.78 12.34 -9.64
CA ALA A 246 -0.54 11.94 -10.13
C ALA A 246 -1.64 12.23 -9.11
N ALA A 247 -1.37 11.97 -7.83
CA ALA A 247 -2.31 12.26 -6.74
C ALA A 247 -2.49 13.76 -6.49
N ALA A 248 -1.47 14.57 -6.74
CA ALA A 248 -1.53 16.02 -6.61
C ALA A 248 -2.13 16.73 -7.85
N TRP A 249 -2.20 16.07 -9.00
CA TRP A 249 -2.77 16.65 -10.23
C TRP A 249 -4.30 16.70 -10.15
N PRO A 250 -4.95 17.81 -10.50
CA PRO A 250 -6.40 17.93 -10.42
C PRO A 250 -7.08 17.20 -11.60
N PRO A 251 -7.85 16.16 -11.38
CA PRO A 251 -8.90 15.75 -12.28
C PRO A 251 -10.25 16.25 -11.78
N ASP A 252 -11.11 16.69 -12.69
CA ASP A 252 -12.46 17.22 -12.44
C ASP A 252 -13.52 16.19 -12.00
N ARG A 253 -13.14 15.10 -11.30
CA ARG A 253 -14.08 14.04 -10.95
C ARG A 253 -13.97 13.59 -9.49
N ASP A 254 -15.08 13.66 -8.76
CA ASP A 254 -15.21 13.30 -7.33
C ASP A 254 -14.70 11.90 -6.94
N ALA A 255 -14.86 10.91 -7.84
CA ALA A 255 -14.40 9.54 -7.58
C ALA A 255 -12.87 9.44 -7.53
N VAL A 256 -12.16 10.24 -8.30
CA VAL A 256 -10.69 10.27 -8.34
C VAL A 256 -10.15 10.98 -7.11
N GLU A 257 -10.89 11.94 -6.52
CA GLU A 257 -10.49 12.65 -5.30
C GLU A 257 -10.26 11.71 -4.11
N GLN A 258 -11.12 10.70 -3.90
CA GLN A 258 -10.96 9.75 -2.81
C GLN A 258 -9.73 8.85 -2.99
N TRP A 259 -9.41 8.46 -4.23
CA TRP A 259 -8.22 7.65 -4.54
C TRP A 259 -6.94 8.45 -4.35
N ARG A 260 -6.93 9.70 -4.78
CA ARG A 260 -5.83 10.63 -4.57
C ARG A 260 -5.44 10.71 -3.11
N ARG A 261 -6.42 10.91 -2.21
CA ARG A 261 -6.17 10.98 -0.76
C ARG A 261 -5.67 9.67 -0.17
N ARG A 262 -6.14 8.53 -0.66
CA ARG A 262 -5.75 7.19 -0.16
C ARG A 262 -4.33 6.79 -0.57
N LEU A 263 -3.91 7.15 -1.78
CA LEU A 263 -2.55 6.84 -2.28
C LEU A 263 -1.53 7.91 -1.89
N LEU A 264 -1.97 9.15 -1.69
CA LEU A 264 -1.08 10.27 -1.41
C LEU A 264 -0.30 10.07 -0.11
N VAL A 265 -0.96 9.73 0.99
CA VAL A 265 -0.29 9.57 2.29
C VAL A 265 0.75 8.45 2.28
N PRO A 266 0.45 7.21 1.83
CA PRO A 266 1.45 6.17 1.71
C PRO A 266 2.63 6.54 0.81
N ALA A 267 2.36 7.18 -0.34
CA ALA A 267 3.42 7.60 -1.26
C ALA A 267 4.32 8.70 -0.65
N TRP A 268 3.76 9.64 0.07
CA TRP A 268 4.54 10.64 0.80
C TRP A 268 5.39 10.01 1.89
N LEU A 269 4.83 9.11 2.69
CA LEU A 269 5.59 8.40 3.74
C LEU A 269 6.71 7.54 3.13
N GLY A 270 6.43 6.84 2.03
CA GLY A 270 7.44 6.10 1.30
C GLY A 270 8.55 7.00 0.76
N LEU A 271 8.20 8.14 0.18
CA LEU A 271 9.17 9.10 -0.36
C LEU A 271 10.04 9.73 0.74
N ILE A 272 9.45 10.02 1.92
CA ILE A 272 10.20 10.46 3.10
C ILE A 272 11.15 9.36 3.56
N ALA A 273 10.68 8.11 3.66
CA ALA A 273 11.50 6.99 4.13
C ALA A 273 12.69 6.72 3.20
N VAL A 274 12.43 6.56 1.89
CA VAL A 274 13.48 6.35 0.88
C VAL A 274 14.40 7.56 0.81
N GLY A 275 13.84 8.78 0.78
CA GLY A 275 14.62 10.02 0.78
C GLY A 275 15.53 10.13 2.01
N THR A 276 15.06 9.70 3.19
CA THR A 276 15.88 9.67 4.42
C THR A 276 17.03 8.66 4.30
N ILE A 277 16.80 7.47 3.74
CA ILE A 277 17.86 6.49 3.48
C ILE A 277 18.92 7.07 2.54
N LEU A 278 18.50 7.81 1.51
CA LEU A 278 19.41 8.43 0.54
C LEU A 278 20.19 9.63 1.10
N THR A 279 19.93 10.06 2.33
CA THR A 279 20.75 11.08 3.02
C THR A 279 22.04 10.53 3.62
N PHE A 280 22.24 9.20 3.66
CA PHE A 280 23.44 8.57 4.19
C PHE A 280 24.49 8.35 3.09
N ASP A 281 25.76 8.65 3.37
CA ASP A 281 26.85 8.56 2.40
C ASP A 281 27.14 7.11 1.96
N ASP A 282 27.04 6.15 2.89
CA ASP A 282 27.31 4.73 2.62
C ASP A 282 26.43 4.16 1.49
N VAL A 283 25.21 4.67 1.33
CA VAL A 283 24.29 4.25 0.25
C VAL A 283 24.85 4.59 -1.12
N TRP A 284 25.61 5.68 -1.25
CA TRP A 284 26.16 6.16 -2.52
C TRP A 284 27.51 5.54 -2.86
N ARG A 285 28.25 5.01 -1.87
CA ARG A 285 29.57 4.36 -2.07
C ARG A 285 29.47 3.00 -2.74
N THR A 286 28.30 2.35 -2.70
CA THR A 286 28.09 0.98 -3.19
C THR A 286 27.51 0.92 -4.59
N VAL A 287 27.55 2.01 -5.38
CA VAL A 287 27.05 2.04 -6.76
C VAL A 287 28.00 1.25 -7.65
N THR A 288 27.78 -0.06 -7.74
CA THR A 288 28.50 -0.96 -8.65
C THR A 288 27.52 -1.57 -9.64
N VAL A 289 27.93 -1.71 -10.90
CA VAL A 289 27.14 -2.33 -11.97
C VAL A 289 27.74 -3.70 -12.28
N ASP A 290 26.99 -4.78 -12.07
CA ASP A 290 27.31 -6.08 -12.64
C ASP A 290 26.68 -6.15 -14.05
N GLU A 291 27.51 -6.05 -15.09
CA GLU A 291 27.04 -6.00 -16.46
C GLU A 291 26.23 -7.25 -16.88
N ARG A 292 26.53 -8.42 -16.31
CA ARG A 292 25.82 -9.66 -16.66
C ARG A 292 24.39 -9.63 -16.12
N ILE A 293 24.21 -9.15 -14.88
CA ILE A 293 22.91 -9.05 -14.23
C ILE A 293 22.13 -7.84 -14.75
N ALA A 294 22.81 -6.72 -15.03
CA ALA A 294 22.19 -5.51 -15.57
C ALA A 294 21.47 -5.75 -16.92
N ARG A 295 21.91 -6.74 -17.70
CA ARG A 295 21.27 -7.15 -18.97
C ARG A 295 20.07 -8.10 -18.77
N GLN A 296 19.72 -8.49 -17.56
CA GLN A 296 18.53 -9.33 -17.32
C GLN A 296 17.25 -8.52 -17.57
N ALA A 297 16.24 -9.19 -18.13
CA ALA A 297 14.99 -8.55 -18.52
C ALA A 297 14.28 -7.84 -17.37
N SER A 298 14.32 -8.39 -16.16
CA SER A 298 13.72 -7.79 -14.96
C SER A 298 14.38 -6.49 -14.54
N VAL A 299 15.71 -6.39 -14.62
CA VAL A 299 16.47 -5.17 -14.34
C VAL A 299 16.15 -4.11 -15.40
N MET A 300 16.12 -4.50 -16.68
CA MET A 300 15.73 -3.61 -17.77
C MET A 300 14.29 -3.10 -17.63
N ILE A 301 13.35 -3.96 -17.24
CA ILE A 301 11.97 -3.54 -16.96
C ILE A 301 11.94 -2.52 -15.82
N SER A 302 12.67 -2.77 -14.73
CA SER A 302 12.73 -1.83 -13.59
C SER A 302 13.30 -0.48 -14.04
N ALA A 303 14.37 -0.48 -14.85
CA ALA A 303 14.96 0.75 -15.39
C ALA A 303 13.98 1.51 -16.30
N LEU A 304 13.28 0.80 -17.20
CA LEU A 304 12.28 1.41 -18.08
C LEU A 304 11.12 2.02 -17.29
N VAL A 305 10.62 1.31 -16.28
CA VAL A 305 9.55 1.81 -15.40
C VAL A 305 10.04 3.04 -14.63
N ALA A 306 11.27 3.01 -14.09
CA ALA A 306 11.85 4.15 -13.39
C ALA A 306 11.96 5.38 -14.27
N VAL A 307 12.46 5.21 -15.51
CA VAL A 307 12.57 6.31 -16.49
C VAL A 307 11.19 6.85 -16.88
N ALA A 308 10.22 5.98 -17.14
CA ALA A 308 8.86 6.39 -17.48
C ALA A 308 8.21 7.17 -16.33
N CYS A 309 8.36 6.69 -15.08
CA CYS A 309 7.88 7.37 -13.87
C CYS A 309 8.59 8.71 -13.67
N ALA A 310 9.90 8.79 -13.90
CA ALA A 310 10.67 10.02 -13.79
C ALA A 310 10.25 11.06 -14.84
N ALA A 311 10.04 10.64 -16.09
CA ALA A 311 9.54 11.51 -17.15
C ALA A 311 8.14 12.06 -16.81
N PHE A 312 7.23 11.21 -16.34
CA PHE A 312 5.92 11.64 -15.88
C PHE A 312 6.02 12.61 -14.70
N ALA A 313 6.80 12.28 -13.67
CA ALA A 313 7.01 13.13 -12.50
C ALA A 313 7.60 14.49 -12.89
N SER A 314 8.52 14.53 -13.88
CA SER A 314 9.09 15.79 -14.39
C SER A 314 8.05 16.70 -15.04
N ILE A 315 7.18 16.13 -15.88
CA ILE A 315 6.07 16.87 -16.49
C ILE A 315 5.14 17.45 -15.43
N VAL A 316 4.78 16.60 -14.45
CA VAL A 316 3.87 16.99 -13.37
C VAL A 316 4.49 18.02 -12.44
N THR A 317 5.81 17.94 -12.15
CA THR A 317 6.54 18.94 -11.37
C THR A 317 6.36 20.34 -11.96
N ILE A 318 6.57 20.50 -13.27
CA ILE A 318 6.42 21.80 -13.94
C ILE A 318 4.98 22.32 -13.82
N ARG A 319 4.00 21.45 -14.01
CA ARG A 319 2.58 21.81 -13.93
C ARG A 319 2.16 22.20 -12.51
N LEU A 320 2.61 21.45 -11.49
CA LEU A 320 2.33 21.74 -10.08
C LEU A 320 2.99 23.04 -9.62
N ALA A 321 4.24 23.30 -10.04
CA ALA A 321 4.93 24.56 -9.75
C ALA A 321 4.19 25.75 -10.34
N ARG A 322 3.73 25.67 -11.59
CA ARG A 322 2.90 26.71 -12.23
C ARG A 322 1.56 26.91 -11.57
N ALA A 323 1.00 25.88 -10.95
CA ALA A 323 -0.24 25.94 -10.17
C ALA A 323 -0.05 26.41 -8.72
N GLY A 324 1.17 26.83 -8.33
CA GLY A 324 1.48 27.31 -6.98
C GLY A 324 1.53 26.20 -5.90
N ARG A 325 1.53 24.92 -6.30
CA ARG A 325 1.58 23.76 -5.41
C ARG A 325 3.01 23.32 -5.18
N HIS A 326 3.78 24.15 -4.48
CA HIS A 326 5.24 24.00 -4.39
C HIS A 326 5.68 22.77 -3.62
N ALA A 327 5.00 22.38 -2.54
CA ALA A 327 5.34 21.18 -1.78
C ALA A 327 5.21 19.90 -2.64
N ALA A 328 4.08 19.76 -3.36
CA ALA A 328 3.86 18.62 -4.25
C ALA A 328 4.82 18.63 -5.46
N ALA A 329 5.15 19.82 -5.98
CA ALA A 329 6.14 19.97 -7.03
C ALA A 329 7.53 19.55 -6.56
N THR A 330 7.95 19.93 -5.35
CA THR A 330 9.24 19.52 -4.77
C THR A 330 9.28 18.01 -4.51
N ALA A 331 8.18 17.41 -4.06
CA ALA A 331 8.08 15.96 -3.92
C ALA A 331 8.28 15.25 -5.27
N ALA A 332 7.58 15.69 -6.32
CA ALA A 332 7.71 15.12 -7.65
C ALA A 332 9.11 15.37 -8.27
N ALA A 333 9.77 16.48 -7.93
CA ALA A 333 11.12 16.81 -8.40
C ALA A 333 12.21 15.86 -7.88
N ALA A 334 11.95 15.08 -6.83
CA ALA A 334 12.89 14.05 -6.35
C ALA A 334 13.29 13.05 -7.46
N ALA A 335 12.35 12.73 -8.37
CA ALA A 335 12.63 11.87 -9.51
C ALA A 335 13.68 12.47 -10.47
N ILE A 336 13.60 13.77 -10.70
CA ILE A 336 14.58 14.48 -11.53
C ILE A 336 15.96 14.44 -10.85
N LEU A 337 15.98 14.71 -9.55
CA LEU A 337 17.21 14.73 -8.77
C LEU A 337 17.92 13.37 -8.80
N VAL A 338 17.19 12.28 -8.52
CA VAL A 338 17.81 10.94 -8.50
C VAL A 338 18.30 10.51 -9.88
N VAL A 339 17.58 10.83 -10.94
CA VAL A 339 18.00 10.51 -12.33
C VAL A 339 19.25 11.30 -12.71
N ILE A 340 19.32 12.59 -12.39
CA ILE A 340 20.51 13.41 -12.66
C ILE A 340 21.72 12.86 -11.91
N LEU A 341 21.59 12.54 -10.62
CA LEU A 341 22.69 11.99 -9.83
C LEU A 341 23.21 10.67 -10.40
N HIS A 342 22.30 9.78 -10.82
CA HIS A 342 22.71 8.52 -11.46
C HIS A 342 23.32 8.71 -12.85
N ALA A 343 22.80 9.64 -13.66
CA ALA A 343 23.38 9.95 -14.96
C ALA A 343 24.79 10.53 -14.83
N LEU A 344 25.02 11.38 -13.84
CA LEU A 344 26.36 11.94 -13.57
C LEU A 344 27.32 10.88 -13.07
N SER A 345 26.87 9.94 -12.23
CA SER A 345 27.72 8.82 -11.79
C SER A 345 28.16 7.91 -12.93
N LEU A 346 27.32 7.75 -13.96
CA LEU A 346 27.69 7.01 -15.20
C LEU A 346 28.73 7.74 -16.06
N LEU A 347 28.89 9.06 -15.86
CA LEU A 347 29.88 9.89 -16.52
C LEU A 347 31.16 10.10 -15.65
N ASP A 348 31.35 9.27 -14.62
CA ASP A 348 32.41 9.38 -13.61
C ASP A 348 32.41 10.71 -12.84
N ILE A 349 31.32 11.48 -12.89
CA ILE A 349 31.14 12.71 -12.10
C ILE A 349 30.46 12.34 -10.79
N GLN A 350 31.25 12.16 -9.74
CA GLN A 350 30.75 11.82 -8.42
C GLN A 350 30.31 13.07 -7.67
N LEU A 351 29.02 13.42 -7.75
CA LEU A 351 28.42 14.38 -6.84
C LEU A 351 27.98 13.67 -5.55
N PRO A 352 28.17 14.30 -4.37
CA PRO A 352 27.72 13.74 -3.11
C PRO A 352 26.19 13.71 -3.04
N GLY A 353 25.59 12.62 -3.53
CA GLY A 353 24.13 12.42 -3.61
C GLY A 353 23.45 12.57 -2.26
N TRP A 354 24.15 12.19 -1.18
CA TRP A 354 23.67 12.37 0.19
C TRP A 354 23.45 13.85 0.54
N ILE A 355 24.33 14.77 0.13
CA ILE A 355 24.12 16.22 0.34
C ILE A 355 22.89 16.70 -0.40
N ALA A 356 22.75 16.29 -1.65
CA ALA A 356 21.61 16.67 -2.49
C ALA A 356 20.27 16.22 -1.89
N PHE A 357 20.19 14.99 -1.37
CA PHE A 357 18.99 14.48 -0.71
C PHE A 357 18.74 15.09 0.68
N ASN A 358 19.78 15.46 1.43
CA ASN A 358 19.62 16.24 2.67
C ASN A 358 18.98 17.60 2.37
N LEU A 359 19.50 18.31 1.36
CA LEU A 359 18.96 19.61 0.96
C LEU A 359 17.52 19.48 0.40
N TRP A 360 17.26 18.46 -0.41
CA TRP A 360 15.95 18.20 -0.94
C TRP A 360 14.92 17.90 0.16
N LEU A 361 15.24 17.04 1.15
CA LEU A 361 14.36 16.75 2.30
C LEU A 361 14.10 17.99 3.15
N LEU A 362 15.10 18.83 3.37
CA LEU A 362 14.96 20.08 4.09
C LEU A 362 13.99 21.01 3.36
N VAL A 363 14.22 21.27 2.07
CA VAL A 363 13.37 22.15 1.25
C VAL A 363 11.94 21.60 1.17
N PHE A 364 11.80 20.30 0.94
CA PHE A 364 10.52 19.61 0.88
C PHE A 364 9.75 19.71 2.20
N GLY A 365 10.39 19.45 3.33
CA GLY A 365 9.79 19.58 4.67
C GLY A 365 9.34 21.01 4.97
N VAL A 366 10.20 22.00 4.73
CA VAL A 366 9.89 23.42 4.96
C VAL A 366 8.73 23.89 4.09
N LEU A 367 8.76 23.61 2.78
CA LEU A 367 7.68 23.99 1.86
C LEU A 367 6.35 23.34 2.25
N THR A 368 6.38 22.09 2.70
CA THR A 368 5.19 21.36 3.15
C THR A 368 4.61 21.97 4.42
N VAL A 369 5.44 22.37 5.39
CA VAL A 369 4.98 23.09 6.58
C VAL A 369 4.36 24.44 6.18
N VAL A 370 5.05 25.21 5.36
CA VAL A 370 4.58 26.55 4.91
C VAL A 370 3.26 26.43 4.16
N GLU A 371 3.13 25.48 3.24
CA GLU A 371 1.88 25.25 2.49
C GLU A 371 0.76 24.80 3.43
N GLY A 372 1.02 23.89 4.36
CA GLY A 372 0.06 23.43 5.36
C GLY A 372 -0.42 24.55 6.27
N VAL A 373 0.48 25.43 6.70
CA VAL A 373 0.19 26.62 7.51
C VAL A 373 -0.65 27.64 6.74
N ARG A 374 -0.29 27.92 5.47
CA ARG A 374 -1.02 28.87 4.63
C ARG A 374 -2.44 28.39 4.29
N SER A 375 -2.61 27.11 4.02
CA SER A 375 -3.91 26.50 3.68
C SER A 375 -4.74 26.09 4.91
N ALA A 376 -4.25 26.33 6.13
CA ALA A 376 -4.84 25.86 7.39
C ALA A 376 -5.06 24.33 7.43
N ALA A 377 -4.27 23.57 6.68
CA ALA A 377 -4.36 22.09 6.58
C ALA A 377 -3.38 21.45 7.57
N LEU A 378 -3.88 21.09 8.78
CA LEU A 378 -3.09 20.46 9.84
C LEU A 378 -2.36 19.20 9.38
N GLY A 379 -3.01 18.35 8.58
CA GLY A 379 -2.40 17.13 8.06
C GLY A 379 -1.17 17.38 7.20
N THR A 380 -1.22 18.41 6.33
CA THR A 380 -0.09 18.81 5.50
C THR A 380 1.05 19.39 6.34
N ALA A 381 0.73 20.26 7.30
CA ALA A 381 1.74 20.83 8.20
C ALA A 381 2.43 19.73 9.03
N ASN A 382 1.66 18.80 9.60
CA ASN A 382 2.22 17.67 10.37
C ASN A 382 3.10 16.75 9.50
N LEU A 383 2.75 16.54 8.22
CA LEU A 383 3.58 15.77 7.30
C LEU A 383 4.92 16.46 7.02
N GLY A 384 4.92 17.78 6.88
CA GLY A 384 6.15 18.57 6.76
C GLY A 384 7.02 18.50 8.03
N LEU A 385 6.41 18.59 9.20
CA LEU A 385 7.09 18.41 10.48
C LEU A 385 7.65 16.99 10.63
N LEU A 386 6.93 15.96 10.21
CA LEU A 386 7.41 14.58 10.16
C LEU A 386 8.65 14.45 9.25
N THR A 387 8.63 15.08 8.08
CA THR A 387 9.77 15.09 7.15
C THR A 387 11.01 15.72 7.78
N LEU A 388 10.87 16.88 8.41
CA LEU A 388 11.97 17.54 9.11
C LEU A 388 12.44 16.73 10.32
N GLY A 389 11.50 16.10 11.04
CA GLY A 389 11.81 15.21 12.15
C GLY A 389 12.60 13.96 11.71
N ALA A 390 12.24 13.37 10.59
CA ALA A 390 12.95 12.24 10.00
C ALA A 390 14.39 12.63 9.60
N LEU A 391 14.57 13.81 8.99
CA LEU A 391 15.89 14.34 8.65
C LEU A 391 16.76 14.58 9.91
N ILE A 392 16.20 15.20 10.94
CA ILE A 392 16.89 15.44 12.21
C ILE A 392 17.25 14.10 12.88
N ALA A 393 16.30 13.15 12.91
CA ALA A 393 16.55 11.84 13.48
C ALA A 393 17.66 11.09 12.72
N ALA A 394 17.65 11.13 11.38
CA ALA A 394 18.73 10.55 10.58
C ALA A 394 20.10 11.15 10.91
N ARG A 395 20.19 12.49 11.02
CA ARG A 395 21.46 13.17 11.40
C ARG A 395 21.86 12.93 12.85
N PHE A 396 20.89 12.65 13.73
CA PHE A 396 21.20 12.28 15.11
C PHE A 396 22.05 11.01 15.22
N PHE A 397 21.80 10.02 14.36
CA PHE A 397 22.53 8.75 14.39
C PHE A 397 23.82 8.75 13.56
N ASP A 398 23.99 9.71 12.66
CA ASP A 398 25.05 9.72 11.64
C ASP A 398 26.23 10.67 11.96
N THR A 399 26.09 11.56 12.92
CA THR A 399 27.11 12.58 13.19
C THR A 399 27.81 12.39 14.53
N ASP A 400 29.12 12.81 14.63
CA ASP A 400 29.87 12.86 15.86
C ASP A 400 29.47 14.01 16.80
N LEU A 401 28.22 14.46 16.71
CA LEU A 401 27.70 15.51 17.59
C LEU A 401 27.68 15.03 19.05
N SER A 402 28.03 15.92 19.99
CA SER A 402 27.93 15.62 21.42
C SER A 402 26.47 15.36 21.83
N PHE A 403 26.25 14.49 22.83
CA PHE A 403 24.89 14.18 23.33
C PHE A 403 24.11 15.43 23.72
N LEU A 404 24.79 16.46 24.25
CA LEU A 404 24.16 17.74 24.61
C LEU A 404 23.62 18.47 23.37
N ALA A 405 24.42 18.56 22.31
CA ALA A 405 24.01 19.21 21.06
C ALA A 405 22.83 18.49 20.42
N ARG A 406 22.85 17.15 20.44
CA ARG A 406 21.73 16.31 19.97
C ARG A 406 20.47 16.58 20.78
N GLY A 407 20.57 16.58 22.13
CA GLY A 407 19.43 16.85 23.01
C GLY A 407 18.82 18.24 22.79
N LEU A 408 19.66 19.27 22.66
CA LEU A 408 19.20 20.64 22.39
C LEU A 408 18.48 20.74 21.03
N ALA A 409 18.97 20.09 19.98
CA ALA A 409 18.34 20.06 18.67
C ALA A 409 16.94 19.42 18.74
N PHE A 410 16.77 18.29 19.46
CA PHE A 410 15.47 17.66 19.65
C PHE A 410 14.48 18.53 20.43
N VAL A 411 14.95 19.17 21.51
CA VAL A 411 14.12 20.07 22.30
C VAL A 411 13.67 21.26 21.44
N ALA A 412 14.61 21.90 20.73
CA ALA A 412 14.30 23.04 19.86
C ALA A 412 13.27 22.65 18.75
N PHE A 413 13.45 21.48 18.14
CA PHE A 413 12.52 20.96 17.14
C PHE A 413 11.15 20.64 17.75
N GLY A 414 11.10 19.97 18.90
CA GLY A 414 9.87 19.65 19.62
C GLY A 414 9.09 20.90 20.01
N VAL A 415 9.77 21.91 20.53
CA VAL A 415 9.17 23.23 20.84
C VAL A 415 8.64 23.91 19.58
N GLY A 416 9.38 23.86 18.46
CA GLY A 416 8.93 24.37 17.17
C GLY A 416 7.65 23.67 16.67
N CYS A 417 7.59 22.35 16.76
CA CYS A 417 6.38 21.56 16.41
C CYS A 417 5.16 21.97 17.26
N LEU A 418 5.35 22.09 18.58
CA LEU A 418 4.29 22.52 19.50
C LEU A 418 3.82 23.95 19.20
N ALA A 419 4.75 24.87 18.93
CA ALA A 419 4.45 26.26 18.62
C ALA A 419 3.60 26.36 17.33
N VAL A 420 4.00 25.66 16.26
CA VAL A 420 3.25 25.60 14.99
C VAL A 420 1.86 25.02 15.23
N ASN A 421 1.74 23.93 15.99
CA ASN A 421 0.45 23.29 16.26
C ASN A 421 -0.49 24.20 17.06
N VAL A 422 0.00 24.82 18.14
CA VAL A 422 -0.78 25.77 18.96
C VAL A 422 -1.22 26.97 18.13
N TRP A 423 -0.32 27.52 17.31
CA TRP A 423 -0.63 28.66 16.45
C TRP A 423 -1.72 28.32 15.42
N MET A 424 -1.63 27.15 14.77
CA MET A 424 -2.65 26.69 13.82
C MET A 424 -4.00 26.46 14.49
N MET A 425 -4.03 25.86 15.70
CA MET A 425 -5.27 25.68 16.45
C MET A 425 -5.93 27.00 16.83
N ARG A 426 -5.13 28.00 17.24
CA ARG A 426 -5.64 29.35 17.54
C ARG A 426 -6.24 30.01 16.31
N ARG A 427 -5.58 29.92 15.15
CA ARG A 427 -6.06 30.46 13.88
C ARG A 427 -7.36 29.79 13.41
N ALA A 428 -7.46 28.46 13.56
CA ALA A 428 -8.67 27.73 13.23
C ALA A 428 -9.85 28.09 14.14
N ARG A 429 -9.60 28.36 15.45
CA ARG A 429 -10.63 28.84 16.37
C ARG A 429 -11.09 30.27 16.04
N ALA A 430 -10.15 31.18 15.73
CA ALA A 430 -10.49 32.55 15.36
C ALA A 430 -11.33 32.60 14.07
N ALA A 431 -11.04 31.78 13.08
CA ALA A 431 -11.84 31.69 11.85
C ALA A 431 -13.27 31.16 12.08
N ARG A 432 -13.49 30.33 13.12
CA ARG A 432 -14.82 29.83 13.49
C ARG A 432 -15.63 30.84 14.33
N SER A 433 -14.98 31.78 14.99
CA SER A 433 -15.66 32.80 15.81
C SER A 433 -16.11 34.05 14.98
N THR A 434 -15.64 34.13 13.72
CA THR A 434 -15.99 35.22 12.78
C THR A 434 -16.97 34.75 11.68
N ALA A 435 -17.31 33.46 11.63
CA ALA A 435 -18.32 32.85 10.75
C ALA A 435 -19.59 32.53 11.55
#